data_42de611bde39090567a4e083db368424
#
_entry.id   42de611bde39090567a4e083db368424
#
_cell.length_a   1.000
_cell.length_b   1.000
_cell.length_c   1.000
_cell.angle_alpha   90.00
_cell.angle_beta   90.00
_cell.angle_gamma   90.00
#
_symmetry.space_group_name_H-M   'P 1'
#
loop_
_entity.id
_entity.type
_entity.pdbx_description
1 polymer ?
#
loop_
_entity_poly.entity_id
_entity_poly.type
_entity_poly.pdbx_seq_one_letter_code
_entity_poly.pdbx_strand_id
1 'polypeptide(L)'
;MNKKQNIERFRSIMANVKRPGIDKLMEFIEKKSDFYTAPESTRFHLSCEGGLLQHSLNVYDTLAQFKDAEPFRSALARCDMQSIAIAALLHDICKTMYYKATTRNVKNEQTGQWEKVPYYNIEDQIPYGHGEKSVMMIESYMRLTNAERYAIRWHMGGFEPQQLQNTVNAAFSKYPLAVALHIADLFATNVMEDTSDNKPQAPKSPEFEHVD
;
A
#
# COMPACT_ATOMS: atom_id res chain seq x y z
N MET A 1 2.66 3.21 16.61
CA MET A 1 1.73 3.75 15.56
C MET A 1 0.58 4.50 16.23
N ASN A 2 0.33 5.76 15.86
CA ASN A 2 -0.79 6.55 16.41
C ASN A 2 -1.88 6.69 15.34
N LYS A 3 -2.88 5.82 15.39
CA LYS A 3 -3.98 5.75 14.41
C LYS A 3 -4.69 7.10 14.22
N LYS A 4 -4.98 7.81 15.31
CA LYS A 4 -5.68 9.11 15.23
C LYS A 4 -4.86 10.15 14.47
N GLN A 5 -3.58 10.25 14.78
CA GLN A 5 -2.67 11.17 14.08
C GLN A 5 -2.53 10.80 12.59
N ASN A 6 -2.46 9.51 12.27
CA ASN A 6 -2.39 9.05 10.89
C ASN A 6 -3.64 9.44 10.08
N ILE A 7 -4.83 9.26 10.66
CA ILE A 7 -6.09 9.66 10.02
C ILE A 7 -6.12 11.18 9.78
N GLU A 8 -5.77 11.96 10.78
CA GLU A 8 -5.71 13.43 10.68
C GLU A 8 -4.71 13.87 9.60
N ARG A 9 -3.55 13.23 9.56
CA ARG A 9 -2.52 13.50 8.56
C ARG A 9 -2.98 13.15 7.15
N PHE A 10 -3.54 11.96 6.94
CA PHE A 10 -4.12 11.53 5.65
C PHE A 10 -5.16 12.54 5.17
N ARG A 11 -6.10 12.93 6.02
CA ARG A 11 -7.11 13.94 5.72
C ARG A 11 -6.50 15.27 5.31
N SER A 12 -5.50 15.73 6.05
CA SER A 12 -4.80 17.00 5.77
C SER A 12 -4.10 16.98 4.40
N ILE A 13 -3.48 15.87 4.03
CA ILE A 13 -2.84 15.72 2.71
C ILE A 13 -3.91 15.69 1.61
N MET A 14 -4.94 14.85 1.77
CA MET A 14 -6.02 14.71 0.77
C MET A 14 -6.87 15.98 0.63
N ALA A 15 -6.98 16.82 1.65
CA ALA A 15 -7.66 18.12 1.58
C ALA A 15 -7.00 19.10 0.56
N ASN A 16 -5.75 18.87 0.18
CA ASN A 16 -5.05 19.64 -0.84
C ASN A 16 -5.31 19.13 -2.27
N VAL A 17 -5.95 17.99 -2.43
CA VAL A 17 -6.35 17.46 -3.74
C VAL A 17 -7.62 18.19 -4.21
N LYS A 18 -7.48 18.98 -5.27
CA LYS A 18 -8.58 19.82 -5.82
C LYS A 18 -9.04 19.25 -7.15
N ARG A 19 -9.70 18.09 -7.09
CA ARG A 19 -10.18 17.41 -8.31
C ARG A 19 -11.66 17.06 -8.19
N PRO A 20 -12.43 17.12 -9.30
CA PRO A 20 -13.81 16.65 -9.31
C PRO A 20 -13.91 15.21 -8.82
N GLY A 21 -14.81 14.95 -7.88
CA GLY A 21 -15.07 13.61 -7.35
C GLY A 21 -14.27 13.25 -6.09
N ILE A 22 -13.29 14.07 -5.67
CA ILE A 22 -12.52 13.83 -4.46
C ILE A 22 -13.41 13.70 -3.21
N ASP A 23 -14.43 14.52 -3.08
CA ASP A 23 -15.35 14.47 -1.93
C ASP A 23 -16.08 13.12 -1.84
N LYS A 24 -16.48 12.56 -2.98
CA LYS A 24 -17.14 11.24 -3.05
C LYS A 24 -16.16 10.11 -2.72
N LEU A 25 -14.92 10.22 -3.19
CA LEU A 25 -13.86 9.26 -2.86
C LEU A 25 -13.55 9.29 -1.37
N MET A 26 -13.43 10.48 -0.79
CA MET A 26 -13.22 10.64 0.65
C MET A 26 -14.42 10.12 1.47
N GLU A 27 -15.66 10.36 1.00
CA GLU A 27 -16.82 9.77 1.64
C GLU A 27 -16.79 8.23 1.63
N PHE A 28 -16.36 7.62 0.52
CA PHE A 28 -16.17 6.17 0.44
C PHE A 28 -15.12 5.71 1.45
N ILE A 29 -13.94 6.31 1.46
CA ILE A 29 -12.84 5.94 2.37
C ILE A 29 -13.28 6.06 3.84
N GLU A 30 -13.99 7.13 4.21
CA GLU A 30 -14.31 7.45 5.59
C GLU A 30 -15.54 6.71 6.14
N LYS A 31 -16.53 6.45 5.28
CA LYS A 31 -17.85 5.98 5.73
C LYS A 31 -18.25 4.61 5.19
N LYS A 32 -17.61 4.15 4.09
CA LYS A 32 -18.06 2.97 3.36
C LYS A 32 -16.96 1.92 3.20
N SER A 33 -15.75 2.20 3.70
CA SER A 33 -14.64 1.27 3.66
C SER A 33 -13.95 1.13 5.02
N ASP A 34 -13.10 0.16 5.14
CA ASP A 34 -12.24 -0.07 6.30
C ASP A 34 -10.82 0.46 6.11
N PHE A 35 -10.58 1.37 5.16
CA PHE A 35 -9.25 1.87 4.80
C PHE A 35 -8.41 2.29 6.03
N TYR A 36 -9.03 2.91 7.03
CA TYR A 36 -8.35 3.36 8.24
C TYR A 36 -8.05 2.25 9.25
N THR A 37 -8.61 1.06 9.04
CA THR A 37 -8.47 -0.07 9.96
C THR A 37 -7.93 -1.33 9.31
N ALA A 38 -7.99 -1.42 7.99
CA ALA A 38 -7.48 -2.56 7.24
C ALA A 38 -5.99 -2.81 7.53
N PRO A 39 -5.54 -4.07 7.60
CA PRO A 39 -4.13 -4.40 7.60
C PRO A 39 -3.52 -4.20 6.21
N GLU A 40 -2.21 -4.04 6.14
CA GLU A 40 -1.48 -4.00 4.87
C GLU A 40 -1.28 -5.39 4.28
N SER A 41 -1.07 -6.38 5.13
CA SER A 41 -0.81 -7.77 4.70
C SER A 41 -1.44 -8.78 5.63
N THR A 42 -1.44 -10.05 5.23
CA THR A 42 -1.92 -11.16 6.09
C THR A 42 -0.94 -11.50 7.21
N ARG A 43 0.38 -11.37 6.99
CA ARG A 43 1.43 -11.84 7.92
C ARG A 43 2.80 -11.18 7.75
N PHE A 44 2.93 -10.32 6.75
CA PHE A 44 4.19 -9.64 6.46
C PHE A 44 4.22 -8.28 7.18
N HIS A 45 4.73 -7.25 6.52
CA HIS A 45 4.77 -5.89 7.07
C HIS A 45 3.36 -5.38 7.40
N LEU A 46 3.24 -4.65 8.48
CA LEU A 46 2.01 -3.98 8.94
C LEU A 46 0.73 -4.86 8.92
N SER A 47 0.88 -6.16 9.26
CA SER A 47 -0.23 -7.10 9.44
C SER A 47 -0.97 -6.81 10.75
N CYS A 48 -1.50 -5.60 10.88
CA CYS A 48 -2.19 -5.11 12.07
C CYS A 48 -3.25 -4.08 11.70
N GLU A 49 -4.14 -3.77 12.66
CA GLU A 49 -5.15 -2.74 12.47
C GLU A 49 -4.52 -1.39 12.10
N GLY A 50 -4.98 -0.78 11.00
CA GLY A 50 -4.48 0.47 10.47
C GLY A 50 -3.16 0.36 9.69
N GLY A 51 -2.73 -0.87 9.38
CA GLY A 51 -1.52 -1.13 8.61
C GLY A 51 -1.54 -0.50 7.22
N LEU A 52 -2.67 -0.62 6.50
CA LEU A 52 -2.85 -0.03 5.18
C LEU A 52 -2.66 1.50 5.20
N LEU A 53 -3.26 2.17 6.16
CA LEU A 53 -3.10 3.62 6.32
C LEU A 53 -1.65 4.01 6.64
N GLN A 54 -0.98 3.28 7.54
CA GLN A 54 0.41 3.55 7.89
C GLN A 54 1.33 3.36 6.68
N HIS A 55 1.17 2.25 5.96
CA HIS A 55 1.91 1.98 4.73
C HIS A 55 1.73 3.10 3.70
N SER A 56 0.49 3.46 3.39
CA SER A 56 0.18 4.55 2.46
C SER A 56 0.88 5.87 2.83
N LEU A 57 0.94 6.19 4.13
CA LEU A 57 1.65 7.38 4.61
C LEU A 57 3.17 7.25 4.49
N ASN A 58 3.75 6.08 4.75
CA ASN A 58 5.18 5.82 4.58
C ASN A 58 5.60 5.95 3.12
N VAL A 59 4.79 5.40 2.20
CA VAL A 59 5.00 5.54 0.75
C VAL A 59 4.89 7.00 0.32
N TYR A 60 3.91 7.74 0.86
CA TYR A 60 3.78 9.18 0.58
C TYR A 60 5.01 9.97 1.05
N ASP A 61 5.52 9.71 2.25
CA ASP A 61 6.68 10.40 2.79
C ASP A 61 7.91 10.18 1.93
N THR A 62 8.13 8.94 1.51
CA THR A 62 9.25 8.57 0.63
C THR A 62 9.11 9.23 -0.74
N LEU A 63 7.94 9.10 -1.37
CA LEU A 63 7.70 9.65 -2.71
C LEU A 63 7.74 11.19 -2.73
N ALA A 64 7.24 11.85 -1.68
CA ALA A 64 7.32 13.30 -1.53
C ALA A 64 8.76 13.78 -1.44
N GLN A 65 9.63 13.08 -0.69
CA GLN A 65 11.06 13.41 -0.60
C GLN A 65 11.78 13.27 -1.95
N PHE A 66 11.36 12.34 -2.81
CA PHE A 66 11.93 12.21 -4.15
C PHE A 66 11.75 13.47 -5.00
N LYS A 67 10.69 14.27 -4.76
CA LYS A 67 10.51 15.55 -5.46
C LYS A 67 11.60 16.58 -5.14
N ASP A 68 12.28 16.44 -4.02
CA ASP A 68 13.28 17.41 -3.55
C ASP A 68 14.72 16.97 -3.88
N ALA A 69 14.93 15.70 -4.27
CA ALA A 69 16.24 15.11 -4.50
C ALA A 69 16.46 14.68 -5.96
N GLU A 70 17.64 15.01 -6.52
CA GLU A 70 18.04 14.48 -7.83
C GLU A 70 18.46 13.00 -7.72
N PRO A 71 18.20 12.20 -8.76
CA PRO A 71 17.66 12.55 -10.08
C PRO A 71 16.12 12.57 -10.15
N PHE A 72 15.43 12.22 -9.09
CA PHE A 72 13.96 12.12 -9.07
C PHE A 72 13.27 13.47 -9.30
N ARG A 73 13.79 14.56 -8.73
CA ARG A 73 13.25 15.91 -8.90
C ARG A 73 13.10 16.26 -10.39
N SER A 74 14.12 16.02 -11.18
CA SER A 74 14.07 16.25 -12.62
C SER A 74 13.08 15.34 -13.33
N ALA A 75 13.08 14.06 -13.00
CA ALA A 75 12.16 13.08 -13.58
C ALA A 75 10.69 13.36 -13.25
N LEU A 76 10.42 13.84 -12.05
CA LEU A 76 9.07 14.13 -11.54
C LEU A 76 8.65 15.60 -11.72
N ALA A 77 9.39 16.41 -12.49
CA ALA A 77 9.14 17.84 -12.63
C ALA A 77 7.70 18.16 -13.11
N ARG A 78 7.10 17.28 -13.89
CA ARG A 78 5.72 17.42 -14.41
C ARG A 78 4.65 16.84 -13.49
N CYS A 79 5.01 16.19 -12.39
CA CYS A 79 4.08 15.65 -11.41
C CYS A 79 3.88 16.68 -10.30
N ASP A 80 2.66 17.15 -10.10
CA ASP A 80 2.31 18.02 -8.98
C ASP A 80 2.17 17.22 -7.67
N MET A 81 2.08 17.92 -6.54
CA MET A 81 1.92 17.29 -5.23
C MET A 81 0.57 16.57 -5.07
N GLN A 82 -0.45 16.94 -5.84
CA GLN A 82 -1.70 16.21 -5.86
C GLN A 82 -1.52 14.83 -6.48
N SER A 83 -0.78 14.73 -7.60
CA SER A 83 -0.46 13.45 -8.23
C SER A 83 0.40 12.56 -7.32
N ILE A 84 1.34 13.15 -6.59
CA ILE A 84 2.14 12.43 -5.57
C ILE A 84 1.23 11.87 -4.47
N ALA A 85 0.33 12.72 -3.93
CA ALA A 85 -0.60 12.31 -2.87
C ALA A 85 -1.55 11.20 -3.35
N ILE A 86 -2.16 11.36 -4.52
CA ILE A 86 -3.08 10.38 -5.09
C ILE A 86 -2.36 9.05 -5.32
N ALA A 87 -1.21 9.08 -6.00
CA ALA A 87 -0.46 7.88 -6.31
C ALA A 87 -0.02 7.13 -5.04
N ALA A 88 0.60 7.83 -4.09
CA ALA A 88 1.14 7.20 -2.89
C ALA A 88 0.05 6.77 -1.89
N LEU A 89 -0.95 7.62 -1.63
CA LEU A 89 -1.93 7.31 -0.59
C LEU A 89 -3.01 6.32 -1.03
N LEU A 90 -3.18 6.12 -2.34
CA LEU A 90 -4.29 5.31 -2.87
C LEU A 90 -3.83 4.12 -3.71
N HIS A 91 -2.50 3.87 -3.88
CA HIS A 91 -2.03 2.78 -4.73
C HIS A 91 -2.59 1.42 -4.31
N ASP A 92 -2.79 1.23 -3.02
CA ASP A 92 -3.26 0.00 -2.40
C ASP A 92 -4.69 0.07 -1.85
N ILE A 93 -5.51 1.01 -2.33
CA ILE A 93 -6.93 1.10 -1.95
C ILE A 93 -7.72 -0.20 -2.24
N CYS A 94 -7.22 -1.05 -3.14
CA CYS A 94 -7.77 -2.38 -3.43
C CYS A 94 -7.76 -3.32 -2.22
N LYS A 95 -6.96 -3.04 -1.19
CA LYS A 95 -6.89 -3.79 0.07
C LYS A 95 -8.01 -3.44 1.04
N THR A 96 -8.82 -2.44 0.75
CA THR A 96 -10.02 -2.16 1.56
C THR A 96 -11.06 -3.27 1.39
N MET A 97 -11.67 -3.68 2.51
CA MET A 97 -12.68 -4.77 2.56
C MET A 97 -12.17 -6.08 1.93
N TYR A 98 -10.87 -6.27 1.98
CA TYR A 98 -10.16 -7.39 1.37
C TYR A 98 -9.78 -8.46 2.38
N TYR A 99 -9.60 -8.04 3.64
CA TYR A 99 -9.16 -8.91 4.71
C TYR A 99 -10.26 -9.16 5.74
N LYS A 100 -10.32 -10.38 6.25
CA LYS A 100 -11.17 -10.76 7.37
C LYS A 100 -10.34 -11.24 8.54
N ALA A 101 -10.54 -10.59 9.68
CA ALA A 101 -9.92 -11.03 10.94
C ALA A 101 -10.44 -12.40 11.35
N THR A 102 -9.54 -13.32 11.65
CA THR A 102 -9.83 -14.69 12.10
C THR A 102 -8.76 -15.14 13.07
N THR A 103 -8.78 -16.41 13.49
CA THR A 103 -7.74 -17.00 14.30
C THR A 103 -7.22 -18.28 13.64
N ARG A 104 -5.94 -18.57 13.85
CA ARG A 104 -5.35 -19.86 13.48
C ARG A 104 -4.72 -20.52 14.70
N ASN A 105 -4.69 -21.85 14.72
CA ASN A 105 -3.99 -22.58 15.75
C ASN A 105 -2.50 -22.64 15.40
N VAL A 106 -1.66 -22.28 16.35
CA VAL A 106 -0.19 -22.36 16.26
C VAL A 106 0.32 -23.13 17.46
N LYS A 107 1.25 -24.06 17.26
CA LYS A 107 1.89 -24.78 18.35
C LYS A 107 2.95 -23.87 18.97
N ASN A 108 2.81 -23.59 20.26
CA ASN A 108 3.83 -22.88 21.01
C ASN A 108 5.03 -23.82 21.22
N GLU A 109 6.16 -23.48 20.67
CA GLU A 109 7.36 -24.33 20.70
C GLU A 109 7.96 -24.48 22.11
N GLN A 110 7.74 -23.48 22.97
CA GLN A 110 8.23 -23.52 24.35
C GLN A 110 7.35 -24.36 25.26
N THR A 111 6.04 -24.31 25.08
CA THR A 111 5.09 -25.04 25.93
C THR A 111 4.56 -26.33 25.31
N GLY A 112 4.73 -26.51 24.00
CA GLY A 112 4.18 -27.63 23.22
C GLY A 112 2.65 -27.58 23.05
N GLN A 113 1.97 -26.54 23.57
CA GLN A 113 0.52 -26.39 23.51
C GLN A 113 0.06 -25.66 22.25
N TRP A 114 -1.15 -25.95 21.81
CA TRP A 114 -1.78 -25.23 20.71
C TRP A 114 -2.45 -23.95 21.21
N GLU A 115 -2.10 -22.83 20.61
CA GLU A 115 -2.66 -21.50 20.94
C GLU A 115 -3.37 -20.92 19.73
N LYS A 116 -4.47 -20.21 19.98
CA LYS A 116 -5.17 -19.43 18.94
C LYS A 116 -4.51 -18.07 18.82
N VAL A 117 -3.95 -17.79 17.65
CA VAL A 117 -3.36 -16.48 17.35
C VAL A 117 -4.19 -15.73 16.32
N PRO A 118 -4.30 -14.40 16.42
CA PRO A 118 -4.96 -13.57 15.41
C PRO A 118 -4.30 -13.77 14.03
N TYR A 119 -5.12 -13.75 13.00
CA TYR A 119 -4.70 -13.92 11.62
C TYR A 119 -5.67 -13.18 10.68
N TYR A 120 -5.17 -12.62 9.59
CA TYR A 120 -6.00 -12.03 8.54
C TYR A 120 -6.10 -13.00 7.36
N ASN A 121 -7.31 -13.37 6.99
CA ASN A 121 -7.58 -14.17 5.79
C ASN A 121 -8.01 -13.26 4.64
N ILE A 122 -7.70 -13.66 3.41
CA ILE A 122 -8.13 -12.95 2.21
C ILE A 122 -9.54 -13.38 1.85
N GLU A 123 -10.46 -12.41 1.74
CA GLU A 123 -11.81 -12.59 1.22
C GLU A 123 -12.06 -11.57 0.10
N ASP A 124 -11.42 -11.76 -1.04
CA ASP A 124 -11.52 -10.81 -2.16
C ASP A 124 -12.91 -10.89 -2.82
N GLN A 125 -13.70 -9.83 -2.62
CA GLN A 125 -15.03 -9.69 -3.23
C GLN A 125 -14.98 -9.23 -4.68
N ILE A 126 -13.84 -8.69 -5.14
CA ILE A 126 -13.64 -8.12 -6.48
C ILE A 126 -12.29 -8.62 -7.04
N PRO A 127 -12.23 -9.86 -7.56
CA PRO A 127 -11.00 -10.43 -8.08
C PRO A 127 -10.67 -9.82 -9.45
N TYR A 128 -10.05 -8.66 -9.47
CA TYR A 128 -9.77 -7.88 -10.69
C TYR A 128 -8.28 -7.63 -10.96
N GLY A 129 -7.41 -8.14 -10.12
CA GLY A 129 -5.98 -7.84 -10.13
C GLY A 129 -5.65 -6.69 -9.17
N HIS A 130 -4.41 -6.63 -8.72
CA HIS A 130 -4.03 -5.75 -7.61
C HIS A 130 -4.06 -4.27 -8.00
N GLY A 131 -3.19 -3.85 -8.92
CA GLY A 131 -3.13 -2.46 -9.36
C GLY A 131 -4.34 -2.03 -10.18
N GLU A 132 -4.91 -2.94 -11.00
CA GLU A 132 -6.14 -2.69 -11.77
C GLU A 132 -7.32 -2.36 -10.87
N LYS A 133 -7.48 -3.13 -9.77
CA LYS A 133 -8.55 -2.92 -8.81
C LYS A 133 -8.42 -1.56 -8.14
N SER A 134 -7.20 -1.14 -7.75
CA SER A 134 -6.98 0.19 -7.19
C SER A 134 -7.37 1.30 -8.16
N VAL A 135 -6.93 1.22 -9.42
CA VAL A 135 -7.31 2.17 -10.47
C VAL A 135 -8.83 2.21 -10.66
N MET A 136 -9.47 1.04 -10.80
CA MET A 136 -10.92 0.94 -10.99
C MET A 136 -11.69 1.57 -9.81
N MET A 137 -11.28 1.28 -8.57
CA MET A 137 -11.93 1.82 -7.38
C MET A 137 -11.81 3.34 -7.31
N ILE A 138 -10.64 3.91 -7.59
CA ILE A 138 -10.46 5.36 -7.61
C ILE A 138 -11.28 5.99 -8.73
N GLU A 139 -11.23 5.43 -9.95
CA GLU A 139 -11.92 5.98 -11.13
C GLU A 139 -13.45 5.87 -11.06
N SER A 140 -13.98 5.05 -10.14
CA SER A 140 -15.42 5.08 -9.81
C SER A 140 -15.87 6.39 -9.18
N TYR A 141 -14.95 7.20 -8.69
CA TYR A 141 -15.24 8.47 -8.01
C TYR A 141 -14.52 9.66 -8.64
N MET A 142 -13.23 9.52 -8.97
CA MET A 142 -12.36 10.60 -9.40
C MET A 142 -11.48 10.15 -10.57
N ARG A 143 -11.47 10.93 -11.64
CA ARG A 143 -10.64 10.61 -12.80
C ARG A 143 -9.17 10.77 -12.49
N LEU A 144 -8.36 9.75 -12.81
CA LEU A 144 -6.90 9.76 -12.77
C LEU A 144 -6.29 10.37 -14.03
N THR A 145 -5.15 11.03 -13.89
CA THR A 145 -4.25 11.30 -15.02
C THR A 145 -3.62 10.00 -15.53
N ASN A 146 -3.08 10.01 -16.75
CA ASN A 146 -2.37 8.83 -17.24
C ASN A 146 -1.17 8.48 -16.36
N ALA A 147 -0.40 9.48 -15.88
CA ALA A 147 0.76 9.23 -15.02
C ALA A 147 0.35 8.53 -13.71
N GLU A 148 -0.71 8.98 -13.06
CA GLU A 148 -1.24 8.37 -11.84
C GLU A 148 -1.77 6.96 -12.10
N ARG A 149 -2.57 6.80 -13.17
CA ARG A 149 -3.14 5.50 -13.55
C ARG A 149 -2.07 4.46 -13.78
N TYR A 150 -1.04 4.79 -14.55
CA TYR A 150 0.05 3.86 -14.83
C TYR A 150 0.95 3.65 -13.61
N ALA A 151 1.15 4.66 -12.78
CA ALA A 151 1.88 4.51 -11.52
C ALA A 151 1.17 3.52 -10.59
N ILE A 152 -0.12 3.73 -10.33
CA ILE A 152 -0.92 2.86 -9.46
C ILE A 152 -1.06 1.47 -10.07
N ARG A 153 -1.32 1.35 -11.39
CA ARG A 153 -1.46 0.05 -12.02
C ARG A 153 -0.20 -0.80 -11.93
N TRP A 154 0.97 -0.21 -12.08
CA TRP A 154 2.23 -0.94 -12.21
C TRP A 154 3.19 -0.76 -11.02
N HIS A 155 2.68 -0.31 -9.84
CA HIS A 155 3.52 -0.12 -8.66
C HIS A 155 4.19 -1.42 -8.18
N MET A 156 3.59 -2.59 -8.44
CA MET A 156 4.18 -3.88 -8.13
C MET A 156 5.47 -4.17 -8.93
N GLY A 157 5.66 -3.52 -10.09
CA GLY A 157 6.91 -3.57 -10.85
C GLY A 157 7.42 -4.96 -11.14
N GLY A 158 8.58 -5.31 -10.58
CA GLY A 158 9.21 -6.62 -10.75
C GLY A 158 8.45 -7.80 -10.15
N PHE A 159 7.47 -7.56 -9.28
CA PHE A 159 6.61 -8.59 -8.69
C PHE A 159 5.40 -8.95 -9.58
N GLU A 160 5.20 -8.23 -10.68
CA GLU A 160 4.20 -8.61 -11.69
C GLU A 160 4.59 -9.91 -12.41
N PRO A 161 3.61 -10.69 -12.91
CA PRO A 161 3.88 -11.91 -13.66
C PRO A 161 4.88 -11.71 -14.79
N GLN A 162 5.72 -12.70 -15.04
CA GLN A 162 6.78 -12.68 -16.08
C GLN A 162 6.27 -12.25 -17.46
N GLN A 163 5.06 -12.65 -17.80
CA GLN A 163 4.42 -12.33 -19.09
C GLN A 163 4.12 -10.83 -19.25
N LEU A 164 4.00 -10.08 -18.14
CA LEU A 164 3.68 -8.66 -18.12
C LEU A 164 4.93 -7.76 -18.03
N GLN A 165 6.14 -8.30 -17.83
CA GLN A 165 7.35 -7.52 -17.60
C GLN A 165 7.68 -6.56 -18.75
N ASN A 166 7.41 -6.94 -20.01
CA ASN A 166 7.59 -6.04 -21.14
C ASN A 166 6.64 -4.83 -21.05
N THR A 167 5.41 -5.02 -20.57
CA THR A 167 4.44 -3.95 -20.39
C THR A 167 4.82 -3.06 -19.20
N VAL A 168 5.29 -3.66 -18.09
CA VAL A 168 5.84 -2.92 -16.94
C VAL A 168 6.99 -2.01 -17.39
N ASN A 169 7.97 -2.55 -18.12
CA ASN A 169 9.11 -1.79 -18.62
C ASN A 169 8.70 -0.64 -19.55
N ALA A 170 7.72 -0.88 -20.43
CA ALA A 170 7.18 0.18 -21.30
C ALA A 170 6.47 1.27 -20.49
N ALA A 171 5.72 0.91 -19.44
CA ALA A 171 5.07 1.86 -18.56
C ALA A 171 6.11 2.69 -17.76
N PHE A 172 7.13 2.03 -17.21
CA PHE A 172 8.22 2.67 -16.47
C PHE A 172 9.01 3.66 -17.34
N SER A 173 9.31 3.28 -18.58
CA SER A 173 10.00 4.16 -19.54
C SER A 173 9.17 5.40 -19.89
N LYS A 174 7.86 5.31 -19.90
CA LYS A 174 6.95 6.38 -20.32
C LYS A 174 6.48 7.27 -19.17
N TYR A 175 6.38 6.73 -17.97
CA TYR A 175 5.82 7.39 -16.81
C TYR A 175 6.77 7.31 -15.60
N PRO A 176 7.67 8.29 -15.41
CA PRO A 176 8.61 8.29 -14.27
C PRO A 176 7.95 8.15 -12.89
N LEU A 177 6.71 8.63 -12.74
CA LEU A 177 5.95 8.45 -11.51
C LEU A 177 5.73 6.97 -11.17
N ALA A 178 5.60 6.09 -12.17
CA ALA A 178 5.43 4.66 -11.93
C ALA A 178 6.69 4.02 -11.33
N VAL A 179 7.86 4.42 -11.82
CA VAL A 179 9.16 3.99 -11.25
C VAL A 179 9.32 4.54 -9.84
N ALA A 180 9.06 5.82 -9.65
CA ALA A 180 9.23 6.46 -8.35
C ALA A 180 8.30 5.88 -7.28
N LEU A 181 7.04 5.59 -7.64
CA LEU A 181 6.08 4.94 -6.72
C LEU A 181 6.54 3.52 -6.38
N HIS A 182 6.97 2.72 -7.36
CA HIS A 182 7.49 1.37 -7.10
C HIS A 182 8.69 1.38 -6.14
N ILE A 183 9.63 2.32 -6.33
CA ILE A 183 10.79 2.45 -5.43
C ILE A 183 10.34 2.92 -4.03
N ALA A 184 9.40 3.85 -3.95
CA ALA A 184 8.90 4.36 -2.67
C ALA A 184 8.17 3.28 -1.87
N ASP A 185 7.35 2.47 -2.53
CA ASP A 185 6.66 1.32 -1.95
C ASP A 185 7.67 0.26 -1.46
N LEU A 186 8.62 -0.13 -2.31
CA LEU A 186 9.67 -1.08 -1.96
C LEU A 186 10.50 -0.59 -0.76
N PHE A 187 10.84 0.70 -0.71
CA PHE A 187 11.58 1.30 0.39
C PHE A 187 10.74 1.33 1.68
N ALA A 188 9.48 1.73 1.60
CA ALA A 188 8.57 1.73 2.74
C ALA A 188 8.47 0.33 3.34
N THR A 189 8.16 -0.66 2.51
CA THR A 189 7.97 -2.06 2.91
C THR A 189 9.20 -2.67 3.58
N ASN A 190 10.40 -2.48 2.99
CA ASN A 190 11.58 -3.23 3.41
C ASN A 190 12.50 -2.46 4.37
N VAL A 191 12.38 -1.13 4.43
CA VAL A 191 13.28 -0.28 5.21
C VAL A 191 12.57 0.43 6.35
N MET A 192 11.35 0.96 6.11
CA MET A 192 10.64 1.72 7.12
C MET A 192 9.76 0.83 8.02
N GLU A 193 9.25 -0.27 7.50
CA GLU A 193 8.21 -1.10 8.12
C GLU A 193 8.75 -2.41 8.71
N ASP A 194 9.94 -2.84 8.32
CA ASP A 194 10.57 -4.05 8.86
C ASP A 194 11.31 -3.79 10.18
N THR A 195 10.76 -2.91 11.03
CA THR A 195 11.25 -2.76 12.38
C THR A 195 10.54 -3.77 13.28
N SER A 196 11.31 -4.52 14.05
CA SER A 196 10.87 -5.57 14.98
C SER A 196 9.77 -5.14 15.96
N ASP A 197 9.60 -3.84 16.19
CA ASP A 197 8.67 -3.26 17.14
C ASP A 197 7.22 -3.16 16.64
N ASN A 198 6.96 -3.34 15.34
CA ASN A 198 5.64 -3.20 14.73
C ASN A 198 5.04 -4.53 14.21
N LYS A 199 5.73 -5.65 14.39
CA LYS A 199 5.15 -6.96 14.05
C LYS A 199 4.09 -7.28 15.10
N PRO A 200 2.83 -7.62 14.71
CA PRO A 200 1.96 -8.31 15.63
C PRO A 200 2.75 -9.50 16.16
N GLN A 201 2.66 -9.80 17.44
CA GLN A 201 3.29 -10.97 18.04
C GLN A 201 2.67 -12.26 17.45
N ALA A 202 2.86 -12.46 16.17
CA ALA A 202 2.72 -13.78 15.58
C ALA A 202 3.96 -14.56 15.97
N PRO A 203 3.83 -15.80 16.46
CA PRO A 203 5.00 -16.62 16.79
C PRO A 203 5.90 -16.66 15.55
N LYS A 204 7.20 -16.43 15.78
CA LYS A 204 8.23 -16.54 14.74
C LYS A 204 8.05 -17.87 14.02
N SER A 205 7.96 -17.85 12.71
CA SER A 205 8.12 -19.06 11.91
C SER A 205 9.49 -19.63 12.24
N PRO A 206 9.67 -20.98 12.31
CA PRO A 206 11.00 -21.54 12.52
C PRO A 206 11.92 -20.99 11.43
N GLU A 207 13.04 -20.46 11.85
CA GLU A 207 14.15 -20.11 10.95
C GLU A 207 14.56 -21.41 10.25
N PHE A 208 14.35 -21.47 8.95
CA PHE A 208 14.99 -22.51 8.15
C PHE A 208 16.48 -22.15 8.14
N GLU A 209 17.30 -22.87 8.92
CA GLU A 209 18.74 -22.85 8.73
C GLU A 209 19.02 -23.29 7.29
N HIS A 210 19.60 -22.38 6.52
CA HIS A 210 20.24 -22.77 5.27
C HIS A 210 21.41 -23.67 5.65
N VAL A 211 21.26 -24.96 5.45
CA VAL A 211 22.38 -25.88 5.44
C VAL A 211 23.04 -25.66 4.09
N ASP A 212 24.27 -25.14 4.17
CA ASP A 212 25.18 -25.01 3.03
C ASP A 212 25.49 -26.38 2.39
#